data_082eb14fc19cc1a3346f5f34e74368fe
#
_entry.id   082eb14fc19cc1a3346f5f34e74368fe
#
_cell.length_a   1.000
_cell.length_b   1.000
_cell.length_c   1.000
_cell.angle_alpha   90.00
_cell.angle_beta   90.00
_cell.angle_gamma   90.00
#
_symmetry.space_group_name_H-M   'P 1'
#
loop_
_entity.id
_entity.type
_entity.pdbx_description
1 polymer ?
#
loop_
_entity_poly.entity_id
_entity_poly.type
_entity_poly.pdbx_seq_one_letter_code
_entity_poly.pdbx_strand_id
1 'polypeptide(L)'
;MEAEYGTILLASGQPKTVEEGQKTMSKGRYIILAVLCGTVALAVGVIIGWFSKPSLTEEDRAALDKFRALVRGADETVGNTIMDEIDSERIRENLRELTKKPHMAGTAPDHEMAELIRQTWLDNGLDEARLVPYDFLLSYPPMGEMGPNNTAVTVDGTDFEFEDTRTAHIEPELQGDPDAPQFFYAFSPPGNPVGELVFANYGRPQDFEYLEKNASINCTGKIAIVKYGREGRGTKATNAAAVGAVGIIIYPDPADVNVPGGQVYPDGWFLPGTGVERGSTLSDPGEPLTPGYPATDYAYRKPLGDVDVFPPIPILPISYNDAQEYLLRLSGEEVPSGWNGSLPITYRLGPGFTDDWAAREVRINVYTNTTIQRVYNVIGMINGRVEPGRFQSMVSWRS
;
A
#
# COMPACT_ATOMS: atom_id res chain seq x y z
N MET A 1 -60.30 5.62 17.45
CA MET A 1 -61.32 6.67 17.30
C MET A 1 -61.46 6.86 15.82
N GLU A 2 -62.26 6.16 15.32
CA GLU A 2 -63.41 6.19 14.39
C GLU A 2 -63.95 7.59 14.15
N ALA A 3 -64.19 7.91 12.91
CA ALA A 3 -65.28 8.77 12.40
C ALA A 3 -64.99 8.88 10.88
N GLU A 4 -65.84 8.74 10.10
CA GLU A 4 -67.23 8.38 9.81
C GLU A 4 -67.48 8.74 8.34
N TYR A 5 -68.04 7.81 7.62
CA TYR A 5 -68.51 7.95 6.23
C TYR A 5 -69.77 8.81 6.20
N GLY A 6 -69.82 9.77 5.30
CA GLY A 6 -71.05 10.50 4.93
C GLY A 6 -71.49 10.20 3.52
N THR A 7 -72.40 9.29 3.37
CA THR A 7 -73.11 9.00 2.13
C THR A 7 -74.24 10.00 1.95
N ILE A 8 -74.34 10.65 0.79
CA ILE A 8 -75.59 11.31 0.35
C ILE A 8 -75.99 10.73 -0.99
N LEU A 9 -77.21 10.19 -0.98
CA LEU A 9 -77.92 9.59 -2.10
C LEU A 9 -78.77 10.63 -2.84
N LEU A 10 -78.87 10.45 -4.15
CA LEU A 10 -80.03 10.62 -5.04
C LEU A 10 -80.29 11.98 -5.71
N ALA A 11 -80.26 11.98 -7.04
CA ALA A 11 -81.52 12.09 -7.81
C ALA A 11 -81.26 11.81 -9.28
N SER A 12 -82.05 11.01 -9.88
CA SER A 12 -82.14 10.54 -11.25
C SER A 12 -82.29 11.66 -12.27
N GLY A 13 -81.52 11.60 -13.34
CA GLY A 13 -81.66 12.40 -14.57
C GLY A 13 -80.94 11.76 -15.72
N GLN A 14 -81.65 11.36 -16.77
CA GLN A 14 -81.13 10.67 -17.95
C GLN A 14 -79.98 11.46 -18.68
N PRO A 15 -78.99 10.79 -19.25
CA PRO A 15 -77.85 11.43 -19.85
C PRO A 15 -78.16 11.96 -21.26
N LYS A 16 -77.93 13.24 -21.46
CA LYS A 16 -77.70 13.78 -22.82
C LYS A 16 -76.27 13.52 -23.18
N THR A 17 -76.07 12.72 -24.25
CA THR A 17 -74.82 12.54 -24.90
C THR A 17 -74.34 13.84 -25.53
N VAL A 18 -73.31 14.43 -24.96
CA VAL A 18 -72.50 15.47 -25.59
C VAL A 18 -71.23 14.77 -26.10
N GLU A 19 -71.12 14.61 -27.39
CA GLU A 19 -69.86 14.25 -28.04
C GLU A 19 -68.90 15.41 -27.87
N GLU A 20 -68.06 15.37 -26.84
CA GLU A 20 -66.87 16.20 -26.75
C GLU A 20 -65.75 15.55 -27.61
N GLY A 21 -65.52 16.11 -28.76
CA GLY A 21 -64.39 15.76 -29.62
C GLY A 21 -63.07 15.97 -28.91
N GLN A 22 -62.53 14.93 -28.29
CA GLN A 22 -61.16 14.92 -27.84
C GLN A 22 -60.22 15.06 -29.05
N LYS A 23 -59.70 16.27 -29.31
CA LYS A 23 -58.60 16.49 -30.21
C LYS A 23 -57.33 15.87 -29.61
N THR A 24 -57.06 14.60 -29.89
CA THR A 24 -55.78 13.96 -29.54
C THR A 24 -54.65 14.70 -30.28
N MET A 25 -53.79 15.28 -29.50
CA MET A 25 -52.57 15.93 -30.09
C MET A 25 -51.75 14.89 -30.84
N SER A 26 -51.24 15.25 -32.00
CA SER A 26 -50.38 14.36 -32.78
C SER A 26 -49.11 14.00 -32.03
N LYS A 27 -48.58 12.78 -32.21
CA LYS A 27 -47.35 12.30 -31.57
C LYS A 27 -46.21 13.30 -31.68
N GLY A 28 -46.07 14.03 -32.78
CA GLY A 28 -45.07 15.08 -32.99
C GLY A 28 -45.22 16.26 -32.01
N ARG A 29 -46.46 16.67 -31.68
CA ARG A 29 -46.71 17.74 -30.68
C ARG A 29 -46.37 17.32 -29.26
N TYR A 30 -46.55 16.02 -28.91
CA TYR A 30 -46.14 15.48 -27.59
C TYR A 30 -44.61 15.49 -27.47
N ILE A 31 -43.87 15.10 -28.52
CA ILE A 31 -42.42 15.12 -28.57
C ILE A 31 -41.90 16.56 -28.39
N ILE A 32 -42.44 17.50 -29.13
CA ILE A 32 -42.06 18.92 -29.00
C ILE A 32 -42.33 19.46 -27.59
N LEU A 33 -43.50 19.14 -27.02
CA LEU A 33 -43.85 19.56 -25.66
C LEU A 33 -42.91 18.94 -24.61
N ALA A 34 -42.58 17.66 -24.75
CA ALA A 34 -41.64 16.96 -23.86
C ALA A 34 -40.22 17.55 -23.94
N VAL A 35 -39.73 17.87 -25.13
CA VAL A 35 -38.43 18.53 -25.32
C VAL A 35 -38.46 19.94 -24.72
N LEU A 36 -39.54 20.68 -24.91
CA LEU A 36 -39.68 22.05 -24.36
C LEU A 36 -39.72 22.02 -22.82
N CYS A 37 -40.47 21.09 -22.22
CA CYS A 37 -40.50 20.90 -20.77
C CYS A 37 -39.13 20.44 -20.24
N GLY A 38 -38.42 19.56 -20.94
CA GLY A 38 -37.09 19.13 -20.59
C GLY A 38 -36.06 20.27 -20.60
N THR A 39 -36.09 21.11 -21.65
CA THR A 39 -35.19 22.30 -21.73
C THR A 39 -35.50 23.34 -20.67
N VAL A 40 -36.77 23.58 -20.36
CA VAL A 40 -37.18 24.50 -19.27
C VAL A 40 -36.74 23.94 -17.91
N ALA A 41 -36.92 22.65 -17.65
CA ALA A 41 -36.49 22.01 -16.41
C ALA A 41 -34.95 22.09 -16.25
N LEU A 42 -34.20 21.89 -17.32
CA LEU A 42 -32.75 21.98 -17.35
C LEU A 42 -32.27 23.44 -17.08
N ALA A 43 -32.93 24.41 -17.72
CA ALA A 43 -32.64 25.83 -17.49
C ALA A 43 -32.94 26.27 -16.04
N VAL A 44 -34.08 25.81 -15.49
CA VAL A 44 -34.44 26.06 -14.09
C VAL A 44 -33.45 25.38 -13.14
N GLY A 45 -33.05 24.15 -13.43
CA GLY A 45 -32.03 23.41 -12.64
C GLY A 45 -30.68 24.14 -12.64
N VAL A 46 -30.25 24.65 -13.80
CA VAL A 46 -28.99 25.45 -13.88
C VAL A 46 -29.12 26.77 -13.10
N ILE A 47 -30.26 27.45 -13.20
CA ILE A 47 -30.52 28.70 -12.45
C ILE A 47 -30.52 28.41 -10.93
N ILE A 48 -31.27 27.42 -10.49
CA ILE A 48 -31.29 27.03 -9.08
C ILE A 48 -29.91 26.63 -8.61
N GLY A 49 -29.15 25.81 -9.38
CA GLY A 49 -27.79 25.40 -9.05
C GLY A 49 -26.82 26.61 -8.98
N TRP A 50 -27.00 27.60 -9.85
CA TRP A 50 -26.18 28.81 -9.83
C TRP A 50 -26.47 29.70 -8.59
N PHE A 51 -27.72 29.88 -8.23
CA PHE A 51 -28.12 30.65 -7.06
C PHE A 51 -28.04 29.89 -5.73
N SER A 52 -27.97 28.55 -5.76
CA SER A 52 -27.76 27.73 -4.57
C SER A 52 -26.29 27.55 -4.21
N LYS A 53 -25.35 28.11 -4.98
CA LYS A 53 -23.95 28.17 -4.53
C LYS A 53 -23.91 28.94 -3.23
N PRO A 54 -23.39 28.36 -2.14
CA PRO A 54 -23.22 29.11 -0.91
C PRO A 54 -22.38 30.34 -1.22
N SER A 55 -22.94 31.49 -1.03
CA SER A 55 -22.17 32.76 -1.09
C SER A 55 -21.13 32.66 0.03
N LEU A 56 -19.86 32.82 -0.30
CA LEU A 56 -18.80 32.93 0.69
C LEU A 56 -19.26 33.94 1.76
N THR A 57 -19.20 33.53 3.01
CA THR A 57 -19.46 34.43 4.14
C THR A 57 -18.48 35.64 4.11
N GLU A 58 -18.77 36.69 4.81
CA GLU A 58 -17.80 37.78 4.96
C GLU A 58 -16.49 37.29 5.58
N GLU A 59 -16.57 36.33 6.47
CA GLU A 59 -15.43 35.68 7.12
C GLU A 59 -14.60 34.86 6.12
N ASP A 60 -15.26 34.11 5.24
CA ASP A 60 -14.59 33.34 4.16
C ASP A 60 -13.93 34.28 3.14
N ARG A 61 -14.57 35.39 2.83
CA ARG A 61 -13.99 36.43 1.93
C ARG A 61 -12.78 37.10 2.56
N ALA A 62 -12.88 37.46 3.83
CA ALA A 62 -11.76 38.05 4.56
C ALA A 62 -10.57 37.05 4.69
N ALA A 63 -10.85 35.78 4.93
CA ALA A 63 -9.85 34.72 4.95
C ALA A 63 -9.20 34.53 3.57
N LEU A 64 -10.01 34.53 2.50
CA LEU A 64 -9.53 34.42 1.12
C LEU A 64 -8.71 35.64 0.69
N ASP A 65 -9.12 36.85 1.07
CA ASP A 65 -8.38 38.06 0.77
C ASP A 65 -7.08 38.16 1.57
N LYS A 66 -7.08 37.68 2.82
CA LYS A 66 -5.88 37.53 3.62
C LYS A 66 -4.92 36.49 3.01
N PHE A 67 -5.45 35.36 2.54
CA PHE A 67 -4.66 34.35 1.82
C PHE A 67 -4.10 34.91 0.50
N ARG A 68 -4.93 35.62 -0.30
CA ARG A 68 -4.48 36.27 -1.53
C ARG A 68 -3.44 37.34 -1.29
N ALA A 69 -3.57 38.13 -0.21
CA ALA A 69 -2.56 39.10 0.18
C ALA A 69 -1.24 38.41 0.58
N LEU A 70 -1.30 37.29 1.27
CA LEU A 70 -0.14 36.48 1.63
C LEU A 70 0.56 35.90 0.38
N VAL A 71 -0.22 35.38 -0.59
CA VAL A 71 0.30 34.87 -1.85
C VAL A 71 0.83 35.95 -2.77
N ARG A 72 0.18 37.11 -2.81
CA ARG A 72 0.68 38.28 -3.57
C ARG A 72 1.92 38.95 -2.95
N GLY A 73 2.10 38.78 -1.64
CA GLY A 73 3.32 39.19 -0.95
C GLY A 73 4.46 38.17 -1.01
N ALA A 74 4.21 36.97 -1.59
CA ALA A 74 5.27 36.05 -1.90
C ALA A 74 6.11 36.62 -3.03
N ASP A 75 7.35 36.91 -2.73
CA ASP A 75 8.32 37.38 -3.73
C ASP A 75 8.62 36.21 -4.69
N GLU A 76 8.13 36.33 -5.94
CA GLU A 76 8.36 35.33 -6.97
C GLU A 76 9.86 35.08 -7.20
N THR A 77 10.71 36.07 -6.91
CA THR A 77 12.17 35.93 -7.04
C THR A 77 12.71 34.88 -6.03
N VAL A 78 12.13 34.79 -4.83
CA VAL A 78 12.51 33.79 -3.83
C VAL A 78 12.19 32.37 -4.33
N GLY A 79 10.99 32.18 -4.89
CA GLY A 79 10.59 30.90 -5.48
C GLY A 79 11.54 30.48 -6.61
N ASN A 80 11.84 31.41 -7.53
CA ASN A 80 12.76 31.15 -8.63
C ASN A 80 14.18 30.85 -8.12
N THR A 81 14.67 31.61 -7.14
CA THR A 81 16.00 31.37 -6.53
C THR A 81 16.06 29.96 -5.91
N ILE A 82 15.01 29.54 -5.19
CA ILE A 82 14.97 28.17 -4.62
C ILE A 82 15.01 27.12 -5.75
N MET A 83 14.24 27.33 -6.83
CA MET A 83 14.23 26.40 -7.95
C MET A 83 15.59 26.33 -8.66
N ASP A 84 16.27 27.47 -8.83
CA ASP A 84 17.58 27.57 -9.46
C ASP A 84 18.71 26.95 -8.61
N GLU A 85 18.52 26.91 -7.28
CA GLU A 85 19.48 26.27 -6.35
C GLU A 85 19.30 24.75 -6.23
N ILE A 86 18.24 24.17 -6.80
CA ILE A 86 18.04 22.71 -6.82
C ILE A 86 19.03 22.10 -7.81
N ASP A 87 19.96 21.33 -7.27
CA ASP A 87 21.03 20.66 -8.02
C ASP A 87 20.89 19.14 -7.92
N SER A 88 20.74 18.48 -9.06
CA SER A 88 20.58 17.05 -9.15
C SER A 88 21.82 16.27 -8.63
N GLU A 89 23.03 16.82 -8.80
CA GLU A 89 24.24 16.17 -8.29
C GLU A 89 24.33 16.28 -6.78
N ARG A 90 23.95 17.40 -6.17
CA ARG A 90 23.84 17.50 -4.70
C ARG A 90 22.79 16.55 -4.14
N ILE A 91 21.67 16.37 -4.84
CA ILE A 91 20.65 15.37 -4.45
C ILE A 91 21.25 13.97 -4.50
N ARG A 92 22.00 13.63 -5.55
CA ARG A 92 22.69 12.35 -5.72
C ARG A 92 23.70 12.12 -4.60
N GLU A 93 24.53 13.11 -4.30
CA GLU A 93 25.54 13.04 -3.25
C GLU A 93 24.91 12.84 -1.88
N ASN A 94 23.87 13.61 -1.55
CA ASN A 94 23.12 13.46 -0.31
C ASN A 94 22.47 12.07 -0.20
N LEU A 95 21.83 11.60 -1.28
CA LEU A 95 21.25 10.27 -1.31
C LEU A 95 22.29 9.18 -1.08
N ARG A 96 23.44 9.28 -1.77
CA ARG A 96 24.54 8.32 -1.58
C ARG A 96 25.05 8.32 -0.14
N GLU A 97 25.24 9.49 0.47
CA GLU A 97 25.70 9.58 1.86
C GLU A 97 24.69 8.95 2.82
N LEU A 98 23.40 9.22 2.61
CA LEU A 98 22.33 8.70 3.44
C LEU A 98 22.07 7.18 3.27
N THR A 99 22.49 6.59 2.14
CA THR A 99 22.16 5.19 1.80
C THR A 99 23.37 4.26 1.75
N LYS A 100 24.59 4.78 1.92
CA LYS A 100 25.82 3.97 1.74
C LYS A 100 26.05 2.91 2.81
N LYS A 101 25.39 3.03 3.96
CA LYS A 101 25.44 2.07 5.06
C LYS A 101 24.05 1.63 5.47
N PRO A 102 23.88 0.36 5.82
CA PRO A 102 22.63 -0.09 6.45
C PRO A 102 22.39 0.66 7.76
N HIS A 103 21.15 1.12 7.98
CA HIS A 103 20.75 1.86 9.18
C HIS A 103 19.30 1.52 9.56
N MET A 104 19.08 0.26 9.87
CA MET A 104 17.75 -0.23 10.27
C MET A 104 17.26 0.52 11.52
N ALA A 105 15.99 0.89 11.52
CA ALA A 105 15.38 1.67 12.60
C ALA A 105 15.69 1.09 14.00
N GLY A 106 16.03 1.96 14.94
CA GLY A 106 16.34 1.59 16.33
C GLY A 106 17.72 0.96 16.55
N THR A 107 18.58 0.88 15.53
CA THR A 107 19.98 0.44 15.67
C THR A 107 20.93 1.61 15.91
N ALA A 108 22.18 1.32 16.28
CA ALA A 108 23.20 2.37 16.45
C ALA A 108 23.45 3.15 15.15
N PRO A 109 23.57 2.51 13.95
CA PRO A 109 23.70 3.23 12.68
C PRO A 109 22.50 4.15 12.36
N ASP A 110 21.27 3.79 12.77
CA ASP A 110 20.10 4.67 12.62
C ASP A 110 20.22 5.94 13.47
N HIS A 111 20.69 5.80 14.71
CA HIS A 111 20.95 6.94 15.58
C HIS A 111 22.08 7.85 15.02
N GLU A 112 23.17 7.27 14.56
CA GLU A 112 24.28 8.00 13.91
C GLU A 112 23.78 8.79 12.70
N MET A 113 22.90 8.19 11.88
CA MET A 113 22.29 8.85 10.75
C MET A 113 21.37 10.01 11.16
N ALA A 114 20.61 9.87 12.24
CA ALA A 114 19.79 10.95 12.77
C ALA A 114 20.67 12.13 13.24
N GLU A 115 21.78 11.85 13.89
CA GLU A 115 22.76 12.87 14.29
C GLU A 115 23.44 13.54 13.08
N LEU A 116 23.77 12.77 12.04
CA LEU A 116 24.32 13.32 10.78
C LEU A 116 23.33 14.33 10.17
N ILE A 117 22.06 13.99 10.06
CA ILE A 117 21.03 14.89 9.53
C ILE A 117 20.92 16.14 10.41
N ARG A 118 20.84 15.97 11.74
CA ARG A 118 20.75 17.08 12.68
C ARG A 118 21.92 18.05 12.51
N GLN A 119 23.14 17.53 12.46
CA GLN A 119 24.33 18.36 12.31
C GLN A 119 24.37 19.04 10.94
N THR A 120 24.07 18.30 9.86
CA THR A 120 24.00 18.86 8.50
C THR A 120 23.03 20.05 8.42
N TRP A 121 21.89 19.98 9.08
CA TRP A 121 20.91 21.07 9.09
C TRP A 121 21.44 22.29 9.84
N LEU A 122 22.09 22.09 10.98
CA LEU A 122 22.71 23.19 11.73
C LEU A 122 23.85 23.86 10.91
N ASP A 123 24.71 23.06 10.29
CA ASP A 123 25.82 23.53 9.45
C ASP A 123 25.33 24.31 8.21
N ASN A 124 24.14 24.00 7.72
CA ASN A 124 23.46 24.70 6.63
C ASN A 124 22.59 25.87 7.10
N GLY A 125 22.66 26.25 8.37
CA GLY A 125 22.11 27.50 8.87
C GLY A 125 20.67 27.46 9.38
N LEU A 126 20.16 26.29 9.76
CA LEU A 126 18.93 26.22 10.55
C LEU A 126 19.20 26.78 11.95
N ASP A 127 18.22 27.53 12.49
CA ASP A 127 18.33 28.12 13.83
C ASP A 127 18.33 27.07 14.94
N GLU A 128 17.60 25.95 14.73
CA GLU A 128 17.54 24.83 15.63
C GLU A 128 17.39 23.52 14.87
N ALA A 129 18.07 22.47 15.31
CA ALA A 129 17.81 21.09 14.92
C ALA A 129 17.97 20.17 16.13
N ARG A 130 16.95 19.36 16.38
CA ARG A 130 16.89 18.49 17.55
C ARG A 130 16.41 17.08 17.23
N LEU A 131 16.84 16.09 18.00
CA LEU A 131 16.33 14.72 17.99
C LEU A 131 15.15 14.61 18.97
N VAL A 132 14.04 14.10 18.48
CA VAL A 132 12.86 13.81 19.32
C VAL A 132 12.72 12.29 19.41
N PRO A 133 12.92 11.70 20.62
CA PRO A 133 12.89 10.26 20.79
C PRO A 133 11.46 9.71 20.87
N TYR A 134 11.30 8.50 20.34
CA TYR A 134 10.09 7.67 20.46
C TYR A 134 10.50 6.23 20.69
N ASP A 135 9.71 5.47 21.43
CA ASP A 135 9.94 4.05 21.71
C ASP A 135 8.92 3.22 20.94
N PHE A 136 9.32 2.63 19.81
CA PHE A 136 8.47 1.88 18.89
C PHE A 136 8.63 0.38 19.02
N LEU A 137 7.55 -0.38 18.88
CA LEU A 137 7.64 -1.80 18.59
C LEU A 137 8.19 -1.95 17.17
N LEU A 138 9.35 -2.54 17.05
CA LEU A 138 10.02 -2.82 15.78
C LEU A 138 10.20 -4.32 15.56
N SER A 139 10.32 -4.73 14.32
CA SER A 139 10.51 -6.11 13.92
C SER A 139 11.81 -6.25 13.14
N TYR A 140 12.62 -7.23 13.53
CA TYR A 140 13.93 -7.49 12.95
C TYR A 140 14.03 -8.91 12.42
N PRO A 141 14.77 -9.15 11.33
CA PRO A 141 15.26 -10.49 10.99
C PRO A 141 16.39 -10.88 11.95
N PRO A 142 16.83 -12.12 11.98
CA PRO A 142 18.08 -12.48 12.61
C PRO A 142 19.23 -11.67 12.01
N MET A 143 20.02 -11.02 12.86
CA MET A 143 21.13 -10.15 12.45
C MET A 143 22.49 -10.87 12.62
N GLY A 144 23.39 -10.74 11.63
CA GLY A 144 24.71 -11.32 11.67
C GLY A 144 24.71 -12.83 11.84
N GLU A 145 25.61 -13.36 12.66
CA GLU A 145 25.73 -14.79 12.97
C GLU A 145 24.64 -15.31 13.93
N MET A 146 23.70 -14.48 14.36
CA MET A 146 22.79 -14.79 15.47
C MET A 146 21.55 -15.61 15.08
N GLY A 147 21.46 -16.14 13.87
CA GLY A 147 20.31 -16.97 13.52
C GLY A 147 20.28 -17.43 12.06
N PRO A 148 19.34 -18.34 11.75
CA PRO A 148 19.17 -18.83 10.39
C PRO A 148 18.55 -17.76 9.48
N ASN A 149 18.87 -17.84 8.20
CA ASN A 149 18.31 -16.96 7.18
C ASN A 149 16.81 -17.21 6.96
N ASN A 150 16.08 -16.16 6.64
CA ASN A 150 14.76 -16.30 6.04
C ASN A 150 14.92 -16.92 4.65
N THR A 151 14.21 -18.00 4.37
CA THR A 151 14.40 -18.78 3.14
C THR A 151 13.08 -19.35 2.63
N ALA A 152 13.00 -19.58 1.32
CA ALA A 152 12.09 -20.55 0.73
C ALA A 152 12.91 -21.71 0.20
N VAL A 153 12.55 -22.92 0.56
CA VAL A 153 13.22 -24.15 0.13
C VAL A 153 12.23 -25.15 -0.42
N THR A 154 12.65 -25.97 -1.38
CA THR A 154 11.86 -27.14 -1.78
C THR A 154 12.30 -28.35 -0.97
N VAL A 155 11.34 -29.13 -0.50
CA VAL A 155 11.55 -30.34 0.28
C VAL A 155 10.88 -31.53 -0.42
N ASP A 156 11.52 -32.70 -0.40
CA ASP A 156 11.02 -33.91 -1.08
C ASP A 156 10.11 -34.81 -0.22
N GLY A 157 9.73 -34.30 0.93
CA GLY A 157 8.68 -34.92 1.75
C GLY A 157 9.13 -35.93 2.77
N THR A 158 10.40 -36.36 2.81
CA THR A 158 10.81 -37.36 3.78
C THR A 158 11.94 -36.96 4.73
N ASP A 159 13.08 -36.50 4.28
CA ASP A 159 14.22 -36.23 5.18
C ASP A 159 15.16 -35.10 4.76
N PHE A 160 14.69 -34.09 4.04
CA PHE A 160 15.55 -32.94 3.63
C PHE A 160 16.79 -33.35 2.82
N GLU A 161 16.74 -34.44 2.11
CA GLU A 161 17.89 -34.91 1.31
C GLU A 161 18.23 -33.92 0.18
N PHE A 162 17.26 -33.10 -0.21
CA PHE A 162 17.46 -32.08 -1.20
C PHE A 162 16.73 -30.79 -0.82
N GLU A 163 17.47 -29.71 -0.65
CA GLU A 163 16.95 -28.36 -0.43
C GLU A 163 17.46 -27.45 -1.54
N ASP A 164 16.52 -26.82 -2.23
CA ASP A 164 16.82 -25.70 -3.13
C ASP A 164 16.50 -24.39 -2.42
N THR A 165 17.52 -23.83 -1.76
CA THR A 165 17.37 -22.62 -0.94
C THR A 165 17.34 -21.39 -1.82
N ARG A 166 16.31 -20.56 -1.65
CA ARG A 166 16.19 -19.27 -2.28
C ARG A 166 16.35 -18.17 -1.24
N THR A 167 17.37 -17.38 -1.39
CA THR A 167 17.66 -16.23 -0.52
C THR A 167 17.80 -14.96 -1.36
N ALA A 168 17.51 -13.82 -0.76
CA ALA A 168 17.77 -12.56 -1.44
C ALA A 168 19.25 -12.39 -1.70
N HIS A 169 19.54 -11.88 -2.87
CA HIS A 169 20.89 -11.46 -3.21
C HIS A 169 21.17 -10.11 -2.57
N ILE A 170 22.21 -10.06 -1.72
CA ILE A 170 22.70 -8.80 -1.19
C ILE A 170 23.67 -8.21 -2.21
N GLU A 171 23.54 -6.91 -2.49
CA GLU A 171 24.45 -6.21 -3.40
C GLU A 171 25.91 -6.48 -3.01
N PRO A 172 26.83 -6.69 -4.00
CA PRO A 172 28.21 -7.07 -3.72
C PRO A 172 28.95 -6.10 -2.78
N GLU A 173 28.59 -4.82 -2.82
CA GLU A 173 29.17 -3.78 -1.96
C GLU A 173 28.80 -3.96 -0.47
N LEU A 174 27.70 -4.66 -0.19
CA LEU A 174 27.21 -4.92 1.16
C LEU A 174 27.45 -6.38 1.62
N GLN A 175 28.03 -7.20 0.75
CA GLN A 175 28.38 -8.57 1.11
C GLN A 175 29.42 -8.57 2.23
N GLY A 176 29.04 -9.16 3.36
CA GLY A 176 29.89 -9.19 4.56
C GLY A 176 29.75 -7.99 5.48
N ASP A 177 28.89 -7.01 5.17
CA ASP A 177 28.52 -5.98 6.14
C ASP A 177 27.61 -6.61 7.20
N PRO A 178 28.02 -6.62 8.48
CA PRO A 178 27.23 -7.25 9.55
C PRO A 178 25.90 -6.52 9.82
N ASP A 179 25.78 -5.28 9.40
CA ASP A 179 24.58 -4.47 9.55
C ASP A 179 23.62 -4.60 8.36
N ALA A 180 24.06 -5.27 7.27
CA ALA A 180 23.18 -5.54 6.13
C ALA A 180 22.12 -6.58 6.50
N PRO A 181 20.82 -6.18 6.56
CA PRO A 181 19.78 -7.11 6.94
C PRO A 181 19.50 -8.09 5.80
N GLN A 182 19.18 -9.32 6.17
CA GLN A 182 18.52 -10.24 5.26
C GLN A 182 17.22 -9.63 4.73
N PHE A 183 16.71 -10.18 3.63
CA PHE A 183 15.36 -9.83 3.21
C PHE A 183 14.33 -10.40 4.18
N PHE A 184 13.34 -9.61 4.52
CA PHE A 184 12.25 -9.98 5.39
C PHE A 184 11.09 -9.00 5.23
N TYR A 185 9.93 -9.41 5.73
CA TYR A 185 8.86 -8.48 5.98
C TYR A 185 8.74 -8.25 7.49
N ALA A 186 8.85 -6.98 7.89
CA ALA A 186 8.67 -6.58 9.28
C ALA A 186 7.26 -6.98 9.77
N PHE A 187 7.19 -7.54 10.96
CA PHE A 187 5.98 -8.05 11.61
C PHE A 187 5.33 -9.28 10.93
N SER A 188 5.99 -9.90 9.99
CA SER A 188 5.58 -11.25 9.59
C SER A 188 5.72 -12.17 10.81
N PRO A 189 4.71 -12.99 11.15
CA PRO A 189 4.88 -13.95 12.24
C PRO A 189 5.95 -14.97 11.87
N PRO A 190 6.80 -15.37 12.83
CA PRO A 190 7.78 -16.42 12.60
C PRO A 190 7.09 -17.77 12.40
N GLY A 191 7.71 -18.64 11.58
CA GLY A 191 7.19 -19.98 11.33
C GLY A 191 7.88 -20.67 10.17
N ASN A 192 7.66 -21.99 10.11
CA ASN A 192 8.27 -22.88 9.12
C ASN A 192 7.21 -23.77 8.45
N PRO A 193 6.12 -23.22 7.90
CA PRO A 193 5.10 -24.05 7.25
C PRO A 193 5.63 -24.71 6.00
N VAL A 194 5.09 -25.91 5.72
CA VAL A 194 5.35 -26.71 4.53
C VAL A 194 4.04 -26.98 3.82
N GLY A 195 4.03 -26.93 2.50
CA GLY A 195 2.86 -27.26 1.68
C GLY A 195 3.12 -27.17 0.19
N GLU A 196 2.20 -27.70 -0.58
CA GLU A 196 2.19 -27.53 -2.02
C GLU A 196 2.05 -26.04 -2.38
N LEU A 197 2.73 -25.62 -3.44
CA LEU A 197 2.68 -24.23 -3.90
C LEU A 197 1.47 -23.99 -4.80
N VAL A 198 0.76 -22.86 -4.58
CA VAL A 198 -0.38 -22.40 -5.39
C VAL A 198 -0.16 -20.96 -5.80
N PHE A 199 -0.30 -20.66 -7.08
CA PHE A 199 -0.25 -19.28 -7.58
C PHE A 199 -1.61 -18.59 -7.46
N ALA A 200 -1.67 -17.54 -6.67
CA ALA A 200 -2.90 -16.79 -6.38
C ALA A 200 -2.85 -15.33 -6.82
N ASN A 201 -2.29 -15.06 -8.01
CA ASN A 201 -2.23 -13.74 -8.66
C ASN A 201 -1.72 -12.64 -7.71
N TYR A 202 -2.59 -11.71 -7.28
CA TYR A 202 -2.23 -10.66 -6.31
C TYR A 202 -2.67 -10.96 -4.87
N GLY A 203 -3.23 -12.15 -4.59
CA GLY A 203 -3.69 -12.53 -3.27
C GLY A 203 -4.92 -11.76 -2.77
N ARG A 204 -5.76 -11.28 -3.67
CA ARG A 204 -7.02 -10.61 -3.35
C ARG A 204 -8.11 -11.63 -3.04
N PRO A 205 -9.18 -11.28 -2.33
CA PRO A 205 -10.29 -12.20 -2.08
C PRO A 205 -10.84 -12.87 -3.34
N GLN A 206 -11.02 -12.12 -4.43
CA GLN A 206 -11.50 -12.66 -5.72
C GLN A 206 -10.50 -13.60 -6.40
N ASP A 207 -9.19 -13.46 -6.14
CA ASP A 207 -8.18 -14.36 -6.69
C ASP A 207 -8.29 -15.74 -6.00
N PHE A 208 -8.48 -15.78 -4.69
CA PHE A 208 -8.74 -17.03 -3.95
C PHE A 208 -10.12 -17.63 -4.27
N GLU A 209 -11.14 -16.80 -4.44
CA GLU A 209 -12.46 -17.24 -4.87
C GLU A 209 -12.41 -17.92 -6.25
N TYR A 210 -11.61 -17.37 -7.19
CA TYR A 210 -11.38 -17.99 -8.49
C TYR A 210 -10.74 -19.37 -8.36
N LEU A 211 -9.70 -19.52 -7.52
CA LEU A 211 -9.05 -20.81 -7.29
C LEU A 211 -10.04 -21.87 -6.78
N GLU A 212 -10.88 -21.50 -5.81
CA GLU A 212 -11.85 -22.42 -5.24
C GLU A 212 -12.98 -22.77 -6.21
N LYS A 213 -13.64 -21.75 -6.80
CA LYS A 213 -14.89 -21.94 -7.55
C LYS A 213 -14.69 -22.30 -9.02
N ASN A 214 -13.65 -21.77 -9.65
CA ASN A 214 -13.39 -21.96 -11.07
C ASN A 214 -12.34 -23.03 -11.36
N ALA A 215 -11.27 -23.05 -10.57
CA ALA A 215 -10.18 -24.02 -10.74
C ALA A 215 -10.30 -25.25 -9.84
N SER A 216 -11.26 -25.30 -8.91
CA SER A 216 -11.45 -26.38 -7.93
C SER A 216 -10.20 -26.64 -7.07
N ILE A 217 -9.43 -25.60 -6.77
CA ILE A 217 -8.22 -25.66 -5.97
C ILE A 217 -8.54 -25.24 -4.53
N ASN A 218 -8.39 -26.19 -3.60
CA ASN A 218 -8.46 -25.90 -2.16
C ASN A 218 -7.09 -25.46 -1.65
N CYS A 219 -7.02 -24.26 -1.07
CA CYS A 219 -5.78 -23.68 -0.54
C CYS A 219 -5.43 -24.15 0.88
N THR A 220 -6.29 -24.95 1.53
CA THR A 220 -6.04 -25.43 2.89
C THR A 220 -4.74 -26.22 2.99
N GLY A 221 -3.87 -25.82 3.93
CA GLY A 221 -2.55 -26.43 4.15
C GLY A 221 -1.49 -26.10 3.09
N LYS A 222 -1.79 -25.21 2.15
CA LYS A 222 -0.88 -24.87 1.05
C LYS A 222 -0.14 -23.55 1.29
N ILE A 223 0.94 -23.35 0.53
CA ILE A 223 1.68 -22.08 0.46
C ILE A 223 1.19 -21.32 -0.78
N ALA A 224 0.72 -20.09 -0.59
CA ALA A 224 0.36 -19.25 -1.71
C ALA A 224 1.58 -18.44 -2.20
N ILE A 225 1.82 -18.41 -3.51
CA ILE A 225 2.76 -17.46 -4.14
C ILE A 225 1.97 -16.41 -4.90
N VAL A 226 2.28 -15.14 -4.62
CA VAL A 226 1.51 -14.00 -5.16
C VAL A 226 2.42 -12.88 -5.63
N LYS A 227 1.91 -12.09 -6.58
CA LYS A 227 2.57 -10.87 -7.04
C LYS A 227 2.47 -9.76 -5.98
N TYR A 228 3.50 -8.94 -5.89
CA TYR A 228 3.47 -7.68 -5.15
C TYR A 228 2.48 -6.69 -5.76
N GLY A 229 1.98 -5.73 -4.96
CA GLY A 229 1.04 -4.72 -5.43
C GLY A 229 -0.43 -5.11 -5.31
N ARG A 230 -1.29 -4.17 -5.66
CA ARG A 230 -2.76 -4.24 -5.65
C ARG A 230 -3.41 -4.37 -4.27
N GLU A 231 -2.74 -4.96 -3.30
CA GLU A 231 -3.18 -5.13 -1.91
C GLU A 231 -1.99 -4.97 -0.96
N GLY A 232 -2.26 -4.61 0.29
CA GLY A 232 -1.27 -4.58 1.35
C GLY A 232 -0.66 -5.96 1.63
N ARG A 233 0.62 -6.02 2.02
CA ARG A 233 1.34 -7.28 2.30
C ARG A 233 0.62 -8.12 3.36
N GLY A 234 0.27 -7.51 4.49
CA GLY A 234 -0.49 -8.18 5.55
C GLY A 234 -1.90 -8.58 5.11
N THR A 235 -2.58 -7.75 4.32
CA THR A 235 -3.91 -8.06 3.78
C THR A 235 -3.88 -9.30 2.90
N LYS A 236 -2.84 -9.47 2.07
CA LYS A 236 -2.66 -10.70 1.27
C LYS A 236 -2.56 -11.94 2.16
N ALA A 237 -1.83 -11.86 3.26
CA ALA A 237 -1.70 -12.96 4.21
C ALA A 237 -3.02 -13.26 4.94
N THR A 238 -3.77 -12.23 5.31
CA THR A 238 -5.11 -12.38 5.90
C THR A 238 -6.06 -13.06 4.92
N ASN A 239 -6.05 -12.65 3.65
CA ASN A 239 -6.87 -13.29 2.61
C ASN A 239 -6.48 -14.76 2.37
N ALA A 240 -5.17 -15.05 2.34
CA ALA A 240 -4.67 -16.42 2.19
C ALA A 240 -5.05 -17.30 3.38
N ALA A 241 -4.90 -16.79 4.60
CA ALA A 241 -5.28 -17.50 5.82
C ALA A 241 -6.79 -17.78 5.89
N ALA A 242 -7.62 -16.86 5.39
CA ALA A 242 -9.09 -17.03 5.36
C ALA A 242 -9.53 -18.25 4.52
N VAL A 243 -8.71 -18.67 3.55
CA VAL A 243 -8.94 -19.89 2.74
C VAL A 243 -8.10 -21.08 3.20
N GLY A 244 -7.49 -21.00 4.39
CA GLY A 244 -6.74 -22.07 5.03
C GLY A 244 -5.29 -22.23 4.56
N ALA A 245 -4.73 -21.31 3.78
CA ALA A 245 -3.30 -21.33 3.46
C ALA A 245 -2.47 -21.15 4.74
N VAL A 246 -1.30 -21.79 4.79
CA VAL A 246 -0.44 -21.81 5.98
C VAL A 246 0.76 -20.86 5.89
N GLY A 247 1.01 -20.31 4.71
CA GLY A 247 2.07 -19.32 4.46
C GLY A 247 1.90 -18.66 3.10
N ILE A 248 2.60 -17.56 2.90
CA ILE A 248 2.55 -16.81 1.65
C ILE A 248 3.93 -16.32 1.23
N ILE A 249 4.21 -16.44 -0.05
CA ILE A 249 5.39 -15.89 -0.71
C ILE A 249 4.94 -14.72 -1.57
N ILE A 250 5.63 -13.58 -1.48
CA ILE A 250 5.34 -12.40 -2.30
C ILE A 250 6.57 -12.07 -3.15
N TYR A 251 6.36 -11.87 -4.45
CA TYR A 251 7.42 -11.48 -5.36
C TYR A 251 7.00 -10.29 -6.24
N PRO A 252 7.94 -9.42 -6.64
CA PRO A 252 7.67 -8.35 -7.58
C PRO A 252 7.70 -8.89 -9.02
N ASP A 253 6.55 -8.97 -9.70
CA ASP A 253 6.55 -9.38 -11.11
C ASP A 253 7.09 -8.23 -11.99
N PRO A 254 7.98 -8.49 -12.97
CA PRO A 254 8.50 -7.45 -13.86
C PRO A 254 7.42 -6.67 -14.61
N ALA A 255 6.23 -7.25 -14.82
CA ALA A 255 5.10 -6.53 -15.41
C ALA A 255 4.62 -5.34 -14.57
N ASP A 256 4.84 -5.38 -13.26
CA ASP A 256 4.38 -4.35 -12.31
C ASP A 256 5.48 -3.37 -11.91
N VAL A 257 6.76 -3.76 -12.00
CA VAL A 257 7.89 -2.98 -11.49
C VAL A 257 8.85 -2.50 -12.58
N ASN A 258 8.74 -3.01 -13.81
CA ASN A 258 9.57 -2.64 -14.94
C ASN A 258 8.70 -2.20 -16.12
N VAL A 259 9.31 -1.62 -17.14
CA VAL A 259 8.68 -1.35 -18.42
C VAL A 259 9.31 -2.23 -19.51
N PRO A 260 8.56 -2.63 -20.55
CA PRO A 260 9.11 -3.42 -21.66
C PRO A 260 10.34 -2.75 -22.28
N GLY A 261 11.47 -3.46 -22.31
CA GLY A 261 12.74 -2.96 -22.82
C GLY A 261 13.46 -1.96 -21.92
N GLY A 262 12.96 -1.71 -20.71
CA GLY A 262 13.61 -0.88 -19.72
C GLY A 262 14.87 -1.56 -19.14
N GLN A 263 15.91 -0.76 -18.92
CA GLN A 263 17.15 -1.24 -18.32
C GLN A 263 16.99 -1.36 -16.80
N VAL A 264 17.43 -2.48 -16.26
CA VAL A 264 17.47 -2.73 -14.82
C VAL A 264 18.79 -2.27 -14.20
N TYR A 265 18.80 -2.06 -12.90
CA TYR A 265 20.03 -1.74 -12.18
C TYR A 265 21.10 -2.82 -12.40
N PRO A 266 22.41 -2.47 -12.61
CA PRO A 266 22.96 -1.10 -12.47
C PRO A 266 22.87 -0.23 -13.72
N ASP A 267 22.42 -0.77 -14.86
CA ASP A 267 22.44 -0.07 -16.16
C ASP A 267 21.23 0.89 -16.32
N GLY A 268 20.25 0.79 -15.45
CA GLY A 268 19.04 1.62 -15.46
C GLY A 268 18.31 1.66 -14.13
N TRP A 269 17.05 2.09 -14.18
CA TRP A 269 16.25 2.44 -12.99
C TRP A 269 15.44 1.28 -12.43
N PHE A 270 15.21 0.25 -13.25
CA PHE A 270 14.22 -0.76 -12.92
C PHE A 270 14.80 -1.83 -12.00
N LEU A 271 13.91 -2.52 -11.30
CA LEU A 271 14.27 -3.55 -10.34
C LEU A 271 14.99 -4.70 -11.05
N PRO A 272 16.22 -5.06 -10.63
CA PRO A 272 16.93 -6.22 -11.16
C PRO A 272 16.27 -7.52 -10.69
N GLY A 273 16.56 -8.62 -11.39
CA GLY A 273 16.00 -9.94 -11.09
C GLY A 273 16.27 -10.47 -9.69
N THR A 274 17.35 -10.00 -9.07
CA THR A 274 17.73 -10.32 -7.68
C THR A 274 17.11 -9.38 -6.65
N GLY A 275 16.43 -8.32 -7.09
CA GLY A 275 15.82 -7.34 -6.19
C GLY A 275 14.65 -7.93 -5.40
N VAL A 276 14.63 -7.67 -4.10
CA VAL A 276 13.58 -8.13 -3.19
C VAL A 276 12.91 -6.92 -2.55
N GLU A 277 11.59 -6.88 -2.61
CA GLU A 277 10.80 -5.86 -1.95
C GLU A 277 10.81 -6.07 -0.44
N ARG A 278 11.00 -5.00 0.32
CA ARG A 278 11.00 -5.00 1.79
C ARG A 278 9.91 -4.07 2.31
N GLY A 279 9.42 -4.32 3.52
CA GLY A 279 8.44 -3.43 4.12
C GLY A 279 7.74 -4.01 5.34
N SER A 280 6.73 -3.31 5.83
CA SER A 280 5.89 -3.74 6.94
C SER A 280 4.67 -4.53 6.46
N THR A 281 4.24 -5.48 7.27
CA THR A 281 3.02 -6.27 7.07
C THR A 281 1.87 -5.85 7.96
N LEU A 282 2.02 -4.77 8.73
CA LEU A 282 0.94 -4.24 9.54
C LEU A 282 -0.24 -3.81 8.65
N SER A 283 -1.46 -4.10 9.11
CA SER A 283 -2.69 -3.69 8.42
C SER A 283 -2.98 -2.19 8.59
N ASP A 284 -2.58 -1.62 9.72
CA ASP A 284 -2.77 -0.22 10.05
C ASP A 284 -1.43 0.53 10.11
N PRO A 285 -1.42 1.82 9.73
CA PRO A 285 -0.22 2.65 9.82
C PRO A 285 0.10 3.04 11.26
N GLY A 286 1.38 3.25 11.53
CA GLY A 286 1.88 3.77 12.82
C GLY A 286 2.36 2.70 13.77
N GLU A 287 2.61 3.11 15.00
CA GLU A 287 3.11 2.24 16.07
C GLU A 287 1.95 1.43 16.68
N PRO A 288 2.01 0.10 16.64
CA PRO A 288 0.85 -0.73 16.96
C PRO A 288 0.41 -0.69 18.44
N LEU A 289 1.33 -0.41 19.37
CA LEU A 289 1.01 -0.39 20.80
C LEU A 289 0.51 0.97 21.29
N THR A 290 0.66 2.04 20.48
CA THR A 290 0.22 3.41 20.80
C THR A 290 -0.66 4.00 19.68
N PRO A 291 -1.78 3.35 19.31
CA PRO A 291 -2.58 3.77 18.19
C PRO A 291 -3.20 5.16 18.40
N GLY A 292 -2.89 6.10 17.49
CA GLY A 292 -3.46 7.44 17.49
C GLY A 292 -2.80 8.47 18.42
N TYR A 293 -1.70 8.11 19.09
CA TYR A 293 -0.91 9.04 19.92
C TYR A 293 0.60 8.74 19.87
N PRO A 294 1.46 9.73 20.19
CA PRO A 294 2.90 9.56 20.10
C PRO A 294 3.44 8.49 21.07
N ALA A 295 4.34 7.65 20.59
CA ALA A 295 5.00 6.58 21.36
C ALA A 295 6.14 7.12 22.23
N THR A 296 5.86 8.10 23.07
CA THR A 296 6.83 8.64 24.04
C THR A 296 7.17 7.60 25.11
N ASP A 297 8.26 7.81 25.88
CA ASP A 297 8.71 6.90 26.92
C ASP A 297 7.68 6.69 28.06
N TYR A 298 6.83 7.68 28.31
CA TYR A 298 5.75 7.65 29.31
C TYR A 298 4.37 7.29 28.73
N ALA A 299 4.26 7.01 27.41
CA ALA A 299 2.99 6.68 26.78
C ALA A 299 2.47 5.32 27.27
N TYR A 300 1.16 5.24 27.49
CA TYR A 300 0.51 3.95 27.72
C TYR A 300 0.63 3.09 26.45
N ARG A 301 1.00 1.84 26.61
CA ARG A 301 1.08 0.85 25.54
C ARG A 301 0.06 -0.24 25.75
N LYS A 302 -0.70 -0.55 24.70
CA LYS A 302 -1.56 -1.72 24.69
C LYS A 302 -0.72 -2.99 24.88
N PRO A 303 -1.21 -3.99 25.62
CA PRO A 303 -0.61 -5.32 25.60
C PRO A 303 -0.55 -5.86 24.15
N LEU A 304 0.54 -6.52 23.80
CA LEU A 304 0.74 -7.06 22.44
C LEU A 304 -0.40 -8.01 22.00
N GLY A 305 -0.96 -8.78 22.94
CA GLY A 305 -2.08 -9.68 22.68
C GLY A 305 -3.42 -9.01 22.43
N ASP A 306 -3.53 -7.69 22.67
CA ASP A 306 -4.74 -6.88 22.42
C ASP A 306 -4.66 -6.12 21.09
N VAL A 307 -3.64 -6.43 20.27
CA VAL A 307 -3.36 -5.78 18.98
C VAL A 307 -3.58 -6.80 17.86
N ASP A 308 -4.46 -6.48 16.93
CA ASP A 308 -4.91 -7.35 15.83
C ASP A 308 -4.44 -6.90 14.43
N VAL A 309 -3.44 -6.03 14.39
CA VAL A 309 -2.89 -5.49 13.12
C VAL A 309 -1.84 -6.40 12.48
N PHE A 310 -1.48 -7.51 13.13
CA PHE A 310 -0.48 -8.44 12.63
C PHE A 310 -1.09 -9.47 11.69
N PRO A 311 -0.37 -9.89 10.63
CA PRO A 311 -0.85 -10.96 9.76
C PRO A 311 -0.90 -12.30 10.51
N PRO A 312 -1.84 -13.20 10.14
CA PRO A 312 -2.03 -14.45 10.87
C PRO A 312 -1.08 -15.58 10.48
N ILE A 313 -0.40 -15.50 9.33
CA ILE A 313 0.49 -16.53 8.78
C ILE A 313 1.81 -15.94 8.32
N PRO A 314 2.91 -16.73 8.29
CA PRO A 314 4.21 -16.30 7.81
C PRO A 314 4.18 -15.77 6.37
N ILE A 315 4.92 -14.68 6.15
CA ILE A 315 5.05 -14.00 4.86
C ILE A 315 6.52 -13.88 4.51
N LEU A 316 6.90 -14.35 3.33
CA LEU A 316 8.27 -14.29 2.85
C LEU A 316 8.34 -13.49 1.54
N PRO A 317 9.17 -12.44 1.44
CA PRO A 317 9.50 -11.84 0.16
C PRO A 317 10.57 -12.65 -0.55
N ILE A 318 10.50 -12.74 -1.88
CA ILE A 318 11.56 -13.29 -2.73
C ILE A 318 11.76 -12.42 -3.97
N SER A 319 12.88 -12.59 -4.64
CA SER A 319 13.15 -11.96 -5.93
C SER A 319 12.30 -12.57 -7.05
N TYR A 320 12.18 -11.87 -8.19
CA TYR A 320 11.47 -12.47 -9.32
C TYR A 320 12.30 -13.53 -10.06
N ASN A 321 13.63 -13.52 -9.94
CA ASN A 321 14.44 -14.64 -10.41
C ASN A 321 14.16 -15.92 -9.60
N ASP A 322 14.11 -15.81 -8.27
CA ASP A 322 13.76 -16.94 -7.42
C ASP A 322 12.31 -17.40 -7.65
N ALA A 323 11.38 -16.45 -7.78
CA ALA A 323 9.98 -16.75 -8.09
C ALA A 323 9.84 -17.50 -9.43
N GLN A 324 10.63 -17.13 -10.45
CA GLN A 324 10.62 -17.78 -11.75
C GLN A 324 10.96 -19.27 -11.64
N GLU A 325 11.91 -19.66 -10.79
CA GLU A 325 12.31 -21.05 -10.59
C GLU A 325 11.15 -21.92 -10.05
N TYR A 326 10.34 -21.35 -9.16
CA TYR A 326 9.14 -22.04 -8.64
C TYR A 326 8.01 -22.05 -9.67
N LEU A 327 7.69 -20.87 -10.25
CA LEU A 327 6.55 -20.69 -11.14
C LEU A 327 6.70 -21.47 -12.45
N LEU A 328 7.93 -21.58 -12.98
CA LEU A 328 8.23 -22.36 -14.20
C LEU A 328 7.81 -23.84 -14.05
N ARG A 329 7.88 -24.36 -12.82
CA ARG A 329 7.64 -25.77 -12.52
C ARG A 329 6.27 -26.05 -11.92
N LEU A 330 5.43 -25.03 -11.74
CA LEU A 330 4.08 -25.24 -11.24
C LEU A 330 3.26 -26.14 -12.16
N SER A 331 2.50 -27.02 -11.54
CA SER A 331 1.54 -27.92 -12.20
C SER A 331 0.19 -27.20 -12.48
N GLY A 332 -0.79 -27.97 -12.87
CA GLY A 332 -2.16 -27.52 -13.02
C GLY A 332 -2.43 -26.78 -14.33
N GLU A 333 -3.59 -26.14 -14.38
CA GLU A 333 -4.04 -25.38 -15.55
C GLU A 333 -3.29 -24.06 -15.70
N GLU A 334 -3.27 -23.55 -16.93
CA GLU A 334 -2.76 -22.19 -17.18
C GLU A 334 -3.66 -21.17 -16.50
N VAL A 335 -3.04 -20.07 -16.07
CA VAL A 335 -3.78 -18.99 -15.40
C VAL A 335 -4.80 -18.33 -16.32
N PRO A 336 -5.89 -17.77 -15.80
CA PRO A 336 -6.86 -17.04 -16.60
C PRO A 336 -6.25 -15.76 -17.20
N SER A 337 -6.88 -15.27 -18.26
CA SER A 337 -6.48 -14.02 -18.89
C SER A 337 -6.39 -12.89 -17.87
N GLY A 338 -5.28 -12.15 -17.89
CA GLY A 338 -5.01 -11.04 -16.97
C GLY A 338 -4.29 -11.43 -15.68
N TRP A 339 -4.00 -12.73 -15.45
CA TRP A 339 -3.14 -13.16 -14.34
C TRP A 339 -1.67 -13.32 -14.74
N ASN A 340 -1.40 -13.39 -16.04
CA ASN A 340 -0.03 -13.45 -16.54
C ASN A 340 0.80 -12.25 -16.02
N GLY A 341 2.04 -12.52 -15.73
CA GLY A 341 3.08 -11.51 -15.56
C GLY A 341 3.92 -11.38 -16.83
N SER A 342 5.15 -10.89 -16.69
CA SER A 342 6.09 -10.76 -17.82
C SER A 342 7.36 -11.61 -17.68
N LEU A 343 7.39 -12.55 -16.73
CA LEU A 343 8.43 -13.58 -16.73
C LEU A 343 8.31 -14.46 -17.98
N PRO A 344 9.41 -14.94 -18.56
CA PRO A 344 9.40 -15.75 -19.79
C PRO A 344 8.99 -17.20 -19.53
N ILE A 345 7.84 -17.40 -18.92
CA ILE A 345 7.29 -18.72 -18.51
C ILE A 345 5.82 -18.82 -18.88
N THR A 346 5.29 -20.04 -18.84
CA THR A 346 3.83 -20.27 -18.82
C THR A 346 3.39 -20.26 -17.35
N TYR A 347 2.60 -19.27 -16.97
CA TYR A 347 2.03 -19.20 -15.62
C TYR A 347 0.95 -20.26 -15.45
N ARG A 348 1.06 -21.05 -14.38
CA ARG A 348 0.13 -22.09 -14.00
C ARG A 348 -0.37 -21.90 -12.58
N LEU A 349 -1.52 -22.45 -12.27
CA LEU A 349 -2.18 -22.28 -10.98
C LEU A 349 -1.57 -23.13 -9.86
N GLY A 350 -0.95 -24.27 -10.19
CA GLY A 350 -0.67 -25.32 -9.21
C GLY A 350 -1.91 -26.22 -8.99
N PRO A 351 -2.07 -26.90 -7.85
CA PRO A 351 -1.11 -26.99 -6.76
C PRO A 351 0.08 -27.90 -7.08
N GLY A 352 1.18 -27.65 -6.38
CA GLY A 352 2.41 -28.46 -6.51
C GLY A 352 3.15 -28.26 -7.82
N PHE A 353 4.09 -29.16 -8.09
CA PHE A 353 5.03 -29.04 -9.19
C PHE A 353 4.88 -30.17 -10.23
N THR A 354 5.56 -30.01 -11.36
CA THR A 354 5.66 -31.02 -12.43
C THR A 354 7.05 -31.67 -12.45
N ASP A 355 7.20 -32.67 -13.30
CA ASP A 355 8.44 -33.32 -13.67
C ASP A 355 9.23 -33.88 -12.46
N ASP A 356 10.50 -33.59 -12.39
CA ASP A 356 11.40 -34.02 -11.32
C ASP A 356 11.14 -33.36 -9.96
N TRP A 357 10.27 -32.35 -9.94
CA TRP A 357 9.83 -31.68 -8.72
C TRP A 357 8.45 -32.15 -8.21
N ALA A 358 7.77 -33.05 -8.91
CA ALA A 358 6.38 -33.42 -8.63
C ALA A 358 6.12 -33.91 -7.20
N ALA A 359 7.13 -34.49 -6.52
CA ALA A 359 7.02 -34.93 -5.13
C ALA A 359 7.44 -33.90 -4.11
N ARG A 360 7.84 -32.70 -4.54
CA ARG A 360 8.35 -31.66 -3.64
C ARG A 360 7.25 -30.73 -3.17
N GLU A 361 7.39 -30.31 -1.94
CA GLU A 361 6.63 -29.22 -1.34
C GLU A 361 7.56 -28.02 -1.11
N VAL A 362 6.99 -26.88 -0.79
CA VAL A 362 7.73 -25.68 -0.40
C VAL A 362 7.66 -25.50 1.11
N ARG A 363 8.81 -25.30 1.74
CA ARG A 363 8.90 -24.76 3.09
C ARG A 363 9.32 -23.32 3.00
N ILE A 364 8.61 -22.43 3.70
CA ILE A 364 9.13 -21.10 4.00
C ILE A 364 9.63 -21.08 5.44
N ASN A 365 10.81 -20.50 5.65
CA ASN A 365 11.39 -20.29 6.97
C ASN A 365 11.40 -18.80 7.23
N VAL A 366 10.60 -18.36 8.18
CA VAL A 366 10.50 -16.95 8.58
C VAL A 366 10.92 -16.83 10.02
N TYR A 367 11.94 -16.02 10.23
CA TYR A 367 12.49 -15.72 11.54
C TYR A 367 12.44 -14.21 11.74
N THR A 368 11.60 -13.76 12.65
CA THR A 368 11.46 -12.37 13.03
C THR A 368 11.42 -12.25 14.53
N ASN A 369 11.97 -11.17 15.04
CA ASN A 369 11.90 -10.83 16.44
C ASN A 369 11.34 -9.41 16.60
N THR A 370 10.37 -9.22 17.48
CA THR A 370 9.79 -7.92 17.77
C THR A 370 10.24 -7.42 19.14
N THR A 371 10.69 -6.17 19.20
CA THR A 371 11.14 -5.53 20.44
C THR A 371 10.88 -4.03 20.38
N ILE A 372 10.68 -3.42 21.56
CA ILE A 372 10.57 -1.97 21.66
C ILE A 372 11.97 -1.38 21.59
N GLN A 373 12.18 -0.47 20.64
CA GLN A 373 13.44 0.22 20.42
C GLN A 373 13.21 1.73 20.31
N ARG A 374 14.23 2.49 20.68
CA ARG A 374 14.21 3.94 20.57
C ARG A 374 14.60 4.37 19.17
N VAL A 375 13.77 5.20 18.57
CA VAL A 375 13.97 5.86 17.26
C VAL A 375 13.89 7.37 17.43
N TYR A 376 14.36 8.12 16.45
CA TYR A 376 14.41 9.58 16.53
C TYR A 376 13.83 10.23 15.28
N ASN A 377 12.96 11.22 15.50
CA ASN A 377 12.66 12.19 14.45
C ASN A 377 13.63 13.36 14.57
N VAL A 378 14.20 13.77 13.44
CA VAL A 378 14.98 15.02 13.38
C VAL A 378 14.01 16.16 13.07
N ILE A 379 13.97 17.17 13.92
CA ILE A 379 13.14 18.38 13.73
C ILE A 379 14.06 19.58 13.60
N GLY A 380 13.99 20.26 12.46
CA GLY A 380 14.69 21.51 12.19
C GLY A 380 13.75 22.69 12.15
N MET A 381 14.22 23.86 12.57
CA MET A 381 13.44 25.10 12.59
C MET A 381 14.24 26.27 12.02
N ILE A 382 13.52 27.12 11.27
CA ILE A 382 13.99 28.42 10.82
C ILE A 382 12.98 29.47 11.32
N ASN A 383 13.47 30.43 12.09
CA ASN A 383 12.65 31.49 12.62
C ASN A 383 12.40 32.60 11.60
N GLY A 384 11.19 33.14 11.57
CA GLY A 384 10.90 34.32 10.74
C GLY A 384 11.63 35.55 11.24
N ARG A 385 12.29 36.31 10.34
CA ARG A 385 12.99 37.57 10.71
C ARG A 385 12.05 38.71 11.09
N VAL A 386 10.88 38.77 10.45
CA VAL A 386 9.88 39.84 10.68
C VAL A 386 8.87 39.41 11.74
N GLU A 387 8.50 38.15 11.75
CA GLU A 387 7.55 37.59 12.70
C GLU A 387 8.19 36.34 13.35
N PRO A 388 9.02 36.46 14.37
CA PRO A 388 9.74 35.35 14.98
C PRO A 388 8.84 34.26 15.53
N GLY A 389 7.58 34.57 15.85
CA GLY A 389 6.57 33.55 16.25
C GLY A 389 6.00 32.72 15.11
N ARG A 390 6.33 33.05 13.85
CA ARG A 390 6.06 32.22 12.66
C ARG A 390 7.33 31.55 12.20
N PHE A 391 7.42 30.25 12.44
CA PHE A 391 8.56 29.42 12.04
C PHE A 391 8.15 28.38 10.99
N GLN A 392 9.10 27.99 10.17
CA GLN A 392 9.00 26.83 9.31
C GLN A 392 9.64 25.64 10.04
N SER A 393 8.90 24.57 10.24
CA SER A 393 9.44 23.33 10.79
C SER A 393 9.64 22.29 9.68
N MET A 394 10.82 21.70 9.65
CA MET A 394 11.12 20.54 8.82
C MET A 394 11.16 19.30 9.72
N VAL A 395 10.51 18.23 9.30
CA VAL A 395 10.50 16.96 10.00
C VAL A 395 10.98 15.89 9.02
N SER A 396 12.05 15.20 9.36
CA SER A 396 12.46 14.00 8.66
C SER A 396 11.72 12.81 9.28
N TRP A 397 10.86 12.17 8.50
CA TRP A 397 10.22 10.92 8.85
C TRP A 397 11.09 9.78 8.35
N ARG A 398 11.24 8.76 9.18
CA ARG A 398 11.87 7.51 8.80
C ARG A 398 10.87 6.39 8.97
N SER A 399 10.67 5.63 7.93
CA SER A 399 9.88 4.40 7.91
C SER A 399 10.80 3.19 7.89
#